data_1dfcbd88a90cdf494cd8a3722ec0740c
#
_entry.id   1dfcbd88a90cdf494cd8a3722ec0740c
#
_cell.length_a   1.000
_cell.length_b   1.000
_cell.length_c   1.000
_cell.angle_alpha   90.00
_cell.angle_beta   90.00
_cell.angle_gamma   90.00
#
_symmetry.space_group_name_H-M   'P 1'
#
loop_
_entity.id
_entity.type
_entity.pdbx_description
1 polymer ?
#
loop_
_entity_poly.entity_id
_entity_poly.type
_entity_poly.pdbx_seq_one_letter_code
_entity_poly.pdbx_strand_id
1 'polypeptide(L)' 'MNVFTKDDLKDILKISEKQAIGLMRMEDFPSFKIGREYRVTEEKFVEWMNTLPDASKLNYW' A
#
# COMPACT_ATOMS: atom_id res chain seq x y z
N MET A 1 -7.89 0.75 15.73
CA MET A 1 -7.06 0.33 14.59
C MET A 1 -7.67 0.82 13.29
N ASN A 2 -6.88 1.44 12.44
CA ASN A 2 -7.34 1.90 11.13
C ASN A 2 -6.96 0.90 10.06
N VAL A 3 -7.84 0.78 9.08
CA VAL A 3 -7.60 -0.08 7.92
C VAL A 3 -7.70 0.80 6.68
N PHE A 4 -6.69 0.73 5.82
CA PHE A 4 -6.62 1.53 4.62
C PHE A 4 -7.03 0.73 3.39
N THR A 5 -7.73 1.41 2.48
CA THR A 5 -8.06 0.88 1.17
C THR A 5 -7.14 1.50 0.14
N LYS A 6 -7.29 1.10 -1.14
CA LYS A 6 -6.53 1.73 -2.21
C LYS A 6 -6.81 3.23 -2.29
N ASP A 7 -8.03 3.63 -1.99
CA ASP A 7 -8.39 5.05 -2.04
C ASP A 7 -7.63 5.84 -0.97
N ASP A 8 -7.49 5.23 0.20
CA ASP A 8 -6.72 5.87 1.27
C ASP A 8 -5.26 6.01 0.87
N LEU A 9 -4.69 4.98 0.26
CA LEU A 9 -3.30 5.02 -0.18
C LEU A 9 -3.09 6.05 -1.28
N LYS A 10 -4.06 6.22 -2.16
CA LYS A 10 -3.99 7.26 -3.18
C LYS A 10 -3.81 8.64 -2.55
N ASP A 11 -4.58 8.91 -1.51
CA ASP A 11 -4.50 10.18 -0.80
C ASP A 11 -3.22 10.33 0.01
N ILE A 12 -2.87 9.30 0.75
CA ILE A 12 -1.72 9.35 1.64
C ILE A 12 -0.42 9.48 0.85
N LEU A 13 -0.28 8.67 -0.19
CA LEU A 13 0.95 8.61 -0.98
C LEU A 13 0.93 9.52 -2.20
N LYS A 14 -0.22 10.16 -2.48
CA LYS A 14 -0.35 11.05 -3.64
C LYS A 14 -0.06 10.31 -4.94
N ILE A 15 -0.62 9.13 -5.10
CA ILE A 15 -0.41 8.29 -6.27
C ILE A 15 -1.73 8.03 -6.98
N SER A 16 -1.64 7.49 -8.20
CA SER A 16 -2.83 7.18 -8.99
C SER A 16 -3.49 5.90 -8.48
N GLU A 17 -4.72 5.66 -8.93
CA GLU A 17 -5.42 4.43 -8.57
C GLU A 17 -4.66 3.20 -9.07
N LYS A 18 -4.15 3.28 -10.28
CA LYS A 18 -3.39 2.17 -10.86
C LYS A 18 -2.15 1.85 -10.02
N GLN A 19 -1.47 2.90 -9.56
CA GLN A 19 -0.29 2.72 -8.71
C GLN A 19 -0.66 2.14 -7.36
N ALA A 20 -1.77 2.60 -6.78
CA ALA A 20 -2.23 2.09 -5.49
C ALA A 20 -2.59 0.62 -5.58
N ILE A 21 -3.30 0.24 -6.63
CA ILE A 21 -3.67 -1.16 -6.83
C ILE A 21 -2.42 -2.01 -7.03
N GLY A 22 -1.49 -1.53 -7.84
CA GLY A 22 -0.23 -2.23 -8.07
C GLY A 22 0.55 -2.44 -6.79
N LEU A 23 0.58 -1.41 -5.95
CA LEU A 23 1.26 -1.49 -4.67
C LEU A 23 0.64 -2.56 -3.78
N MET A 24 -0.69 -2.57 -3.69
CA MET A 24 -1.38 -3.51 -2.82
C MET A 24 -1.28 -4.96 -3.30
N ARG A 25 -0.95 -5.15 -4.57
CA ARG A 25 -0.78 -6.50 -5.12
C ARG A 25 0.65 -7.00 -5.02
N MET A 26 1.57 -6.15 -4.57
CA MET A 26 2.97 -6.56 -4.40
C MET A 26 3.10 -7.63 -3.32
N GLU A 27 3.95 -8.60 -3.59
CA GLU A 27 4.16 -9.69 -2.66
C GLU A 27 4.71 -9.22 -1.31
N ASP A 28 5.58 -8.23 -1.34
CA ASP A 28 6.21 -7.71 -0.12
C ASP A 28 5.32 -6.75 0.67
N PHE A 29 4.24 -6.28 0.07
CA PHE A 29 3.37 -5.34 0.74
C PHE A 29 2.43 -6.09 1.68
N PRO A 30 2.26 -5.62 2.94
CA PRO A 30 1.48 -6.36 3.94
C PRO A 30 -0.03 -6.17 3.79
N SER A 31 -0.54 -6.29 2.58
CA SER A 31 -1.97 -6.20 2.34
C SER A 31 -2.63 -7.56 2.55
N PHE A 32 -3.93 -7.52 2.77
CA PHE A 32 -4.74 -8.73 2.80
C PHE A 32 -5.99 -8.50 1.97
N LYS A 33 -6.59 -9.57 1.51
CA LYS A 33 -7.70 -9.49 0.58
C LYS A 33 -9.00 -9.88 1.28
N ILE A 34 -10.01 -9.05 1.12
CA ILE A 34 -11.35 -9.35 1.59
C ILE A 34 -12.27 -9.32 0.37
N GLY A 35 -12.76 -10.48 -0.03
CA GLY A 35 -13.52 -10.57 -1.26
C GLY A 35 -12.67 -10.20 -2.45
N ARG A 36 -13.00 -9.11 -3.11
CA ARG A 36 -12.26 -8.64 -4.29
C ARG A 36 -11.38 -7.43 -3.99
N GLU A 37 -11.39 -6.97 -2.75
CA GLU A 37 -10.69 -5.75 -2.41
C GLU A 37 -9.54 -6.02 -1.46
N TYR A 38 -8.49 -5.22 -1.63
CA TYR A 38 -7.33 -5.30 -0.76
C TYR A 38 -7.44 -4.29 0.37
N ARG A 39 -6.92 -4.65 1.51
CA ARG A 39 -6.85 -3.80 2.69
C ARG A 39 -5.48 -3.92 3.32
N VAL A 40 -5.08 -2.91 4.06
CA VAL A 40 -3.84 -2.96 4.83
C VAL A 40 -4.09 -2.20 6.14
N THR A 41 -3.61 -2.74 7.25
CA THR A 41 -3.76 -2.05 8.52
C THR A 41 -2.77 -0.89 8.60
N GLU A 42 -3.16 0.15 9.33
CA GLU A 42 -2.28 1.30 9.51
C GLU A 42 -0.94 0.89 10.09
N GLU A 43 -0.96 0.02 11.10
CA GLU A 43 0.26 -0.43 11.75
C GLU A 43 1.21 -1.11 10.76
N LYS A 44 0.69 -1.99 9.95
CA LYS A 44 1.51 -2.71 8.97
C LYS A 44 1.99 -1.77 7.87
N PHE A 45 1.14 -0.83 7.47
CA PHE A 45 1.53 0.13 6.46
C PHE A 45 2.68 1.01 6.94
N VAL A 46 2.60 1.52 8.15
CA VAL A 46 3.66 2.36 8.71
C VAL A 46 4.95 1.55 8.86
N GLU A 47 4.84 0.32 9.33
CA GLU A 47 5.99 -0.55 9.47
C GLU A 47 6.65 -0.79 8.11
N TRP A 48 5.85 -1.04 7.08
CA TRP A 48 6.38 -1.23 5.73
C TRP A 48 7.10 0.02 5.23
N MET A 49 6.49 1.19 5.45
CA MET A 49 7.12 2.45 5.03
C MET A 49 8.46 2.67 5.72
N ASN A 50 8.56 2.27 6.98
CA ASN A 50 9.80 2.44 7.74
C ASN A 50 10.91 1.50 7.28
N THR A 51 10.58 0.43 6.57
CA THR A 51 11.58 -0.51 6.09
C THR A 51 12.15 -0.14 4.73
N LEU A 52 11.57 0.85 4.07
CA LEU A 52 12.04 1.27 2.75
C LEU A 52 13.27 2.15 2.90
N PRO A 53 14.42 1.75 2.33
CA PRO A 53 15.62 2.57 2.43
C PRO A 53 15.53 3.84 1.60
N ASP A 54 14.81 3.79 0.47
CA ASP A 54 14.60 4.95 -0.38
C ASP A 54 13.47 4.69 -1.36
N ALA A 55 13.13 5.69 -2.15
CA ALA A 55 12.02 5.61 -3.10
C ALA A 55 12.29 4.69 -4.28
N SER A 56 13.53 4.25 -4.47
CA SER A 56 13.84 3.38 -5.61
C SER A 56 13.15 2.03 -5.49
N LYS A 57 12.74 1.65 -4.31
CA LYS A 57 11.98 0.42 -4.11
C LYS A 57 10.55 0.53 -4.63
N LEU A 58 10.13 1.72 -4.99
CA LEU A 58 8.78 1.98 -5.50
C LEU A 58 8.78 2.19 -7.00
N ASN A 59 9.71 1.60 -7.71
CA ASN A 59 9.86 1.84 -9.14
C ASN A 59 8.95 0.99 -10.02
N TYR A 60 7.88 0.50 -9.46
CA TYR A 60 6.87 -0.27 -10.20
C TYR A 60 6.04 0.60 -11.12
N TRP A 61 6.05 1.87 -10.88
CA TRP A 61 5.24 2.79 -11.64
C TRP A 61 6.06 3.87 -12.33
#